data_624479fb29676d0f3b649b10362a6a05
#
_entry.id   624479fb29676d0f3b649b10362a6a05
#
_cell.length_a   1.000
_cell.length_b   1.000
_cell.length_c   1.000
_cell.angle_alpha   90.00
_cell.angle_beta   90.00
_cell.angle_gamma   90.00
#
_symmetry.space_group_name_H-M   'P 1'
#
loop_
_entity.id
_entity.type
_entity.pdbx_description
1 polymer ?
#
loop_
_entity_poly.entity_id
_entity_poly.type
_entity_poly.pdbx_seq_one_letter_code
_entity_poly.pdbx_strand_id
1 'polypeptide(L)'
;MMLDAAVASRRPSERISYYAFTATPKAKTLELFGRPPDPELPAGADNKPEPFHLYSMRQAIEEGFILDVLRNYVTYGTAWKLAHPEGEDQEVDSKKASRTLAKWVRLHPYNIAQRVEVIVEHYRDNVRHLLDGQAKAMVVTASRQEAVRYQLAMRRYIEAQGHADVHPMVAFSGSVPPDEEIPEEVTETSQLLNPGLKGRDLAEAFDTDDYNVMIAANKFQTGFDQPKLCAMYVDKKLRDVDCVQTLSRLNRLFPGKQTFILDFYNDEQEILDAFAPYYRKAELADVSDPNVVYDLQRTLDASGIYHWPEVEAFAKAFFDPKAPASSLSYHCRPAQDRFKQRYQLALGQLQVWKEARQVAEQNGDDKGLKRAEQELKEAGTTRDELDLFRKNLQSFVRTYEFLSQIVTFDDPELEQLCVFARHLHPLLRTDRLLEEESIDVSELELTHYRLTKREEKRLRLEEAEGDYGLTPVSEVGSGKPHDPEKQRLAEIIDRLNDLYGAEVSDDDKLHFANGIADRIERDEAVMAQVRNHSEDQVMHGLFPKKVTDAVLDALSDHEKLSMPLLEDEETGRQFALLILKLLAGRAGRDVQPGT
;
A
#
# COMPACT_ATOMS: atom_id res chain seq x y z
N MET A 1 27.27 -29.57 -13.43
CA MET A 1 28.43 -28.66 -13.27
C MET A 1 28.02 -27.20 -13.09
N MET A 2 27.26 -26.54 -13.99
CA MET A 2 26.86 -25.13 -13.77
C MET A 2 25.72 -24.98 -12.75
N LEU A 3 24.74 -25.88 -12.74
CA LEU A 3 23.71 -25.93 -11.71
C LEU A 3 24.33 -26.17 -10.32
N ASP A 4 25.24 -27.16 -10.21
CA ASP A 4 25.93 -27.44 -8.97
C ASP A 4 26.78 -26.25 -8.51
N ALA A 5 27.37 -25.51 -9.43
CA ALA A 5 28.08 -24.27 -9.15
C ALA A 5 27.12 -23.15 -8.67
N ALA A 6 25.92 -23.05 -9.25
CA ALA A 6 24.90 -22.11 -8.81
C ALA A 6 24.40 -22.43 -7.40
N VAL A 7 24.08 -23.70 -7.12
CA VAL A 7 23.71 -24.16 -5.76
C VAL A 7 24.85 -23.90 -4.78
N ALA A 8 26.09 -24.23 -5.14
CA ALA A 8 27.26 -23.96 -4.29
C ALA A 8 27.51 -22.46 -4.06
N SER A 9 27.18 -21.61 -5.02
CA SER A 9 27.33 -20.13 -4.88
C SER A 9 26.35 -19.51 -3.88
N ARG A 10 25.27 -20.21 -3.52
CA ARG A 10 24.34 -19.79 -2.47
C ARG A 10 24.90 -19.99 -1.06
N ARG A 11 25.91 -20.84 -0.90
CA ARG A 11 26.53 -21.06 0.40
C ARG A 11 27.25 -19.81 0.89
N PRO A 12 27.18 -19.51 2.21
CA PRO A 12 27.95 -18.42 2.80
C PRO A 12 29.45 -18.54 2.47
N SER A 13 30.10 -17.45 2.11
CA SER A 13 31.54 -17.44 1.86
C SER A 13 32.32 -17.30 3.17
N GLU A 14 33.17 -18.24 3.47
CA GLU A 14 34.06 -18.21 4.67
C GLU A 14 35.13 -17.10 4.60
N ARG A 15 35.35 -16.49 3.43
CA ARG A 15 36.45 -15.53 3.19
C ARG A 15 36.00 -14.09 3.00
N ILE A 16 34.68 -13.85 3.02
CA ILE A 16 34.10 -12.53 2.79
C ILE A 16 33.21 -12.16 3.98
N SER A 17 33.46 -10.98 4.56
CA SER A 17 32.60 -10.39 5.58
C SER A 17 31.73 -9.30 4.98
N TYR A 18 30.46 -9.31 5.29
CA TYR A 18 29.48 -8.33 4.81
C TYR A 18 28.98 -7.48 5.98
N TYR A 19 28.88 -6.19 5.78
CA TYR A 19 28.39 -5.23 6.77
C TYR A 19 27.28 -4.39 6.14
N ALA A 20 26.19 -4.20 6.87
CA ALA A 20 25.08 -3.32 6.48
C ALA A 20 24.98 -2.14 7.46
N PHE A 21 24.90 -0.92 6.90
CA PHE A 21 24.68 0.31 7.65
C PHE A 21 23.33 0.90 7.23
N THR A 22 22.40 1.02 8.15
CA THR A 22 21.05 1.54 7.89
C THR A 22 20.46 2.18 9.14
N ALA A 23 19.71 3.27 8.95
CA ALA A 23 18.90 3.87 10.01
C ALA A 23 17.53 3.20 10.17
N THR A 24 17.10 2.40 9.17
CA THR A 24 15.80 1.73 9.13
C THR A 24 15.97 0.26 8.74
N PRO A 25 16.52 -0.58 9.65
CA PRO A 25 16.66 -2.00 9.37
C PRO A 25 15.27 -2.64 9.16
N LYS A 26 15.16 -3.46 8.12
CA LYS A 26 13.99 -4.33 7.92
C LYS A 26 14.25 -5.68 8.59
N ALA A 27 13.21 -6.49 8.81
CA ALA A 27 13.37 -7.86 9.31
C ALA A 27 14.45 -8.63 8.55
N LYS A 28 14.40 -8.61 7.21
CA LYS A 28 15.45 -9.18 6.33
C LYS A 28 16.87 -8.70 6.65
N THR A 29 17.03 -7.43 7.01
CA THR A 29 18.35 -6.87 7.33
C THR A 29 18.88 -7.45 8.63
N LEU A 30 18.01 -7.59 9.63
CA LEU A 30 18.39 -8.18 10.91
C LEU A 30 18.64 -9.68 10.79
N GLU A 31 17.81 -10.42 10.06
CA GLU A 31 18.00 -11.85 9.84
C GLU A 31 19.31 -12.15 9.06
N LEU A 32 19.69 -11.28 8.11
CA LEU A 32 20.86 -11.51 7.26
C LEU A 32 22.18 -10.98 7.86
N PHE A 33 22.15 -9.83 8.53
CA PHE A 33 23.34 -9.13 9.03
C PHE A 33 23.40 -9.04 10.55
N GLY A 34 22.31 -9.33 11.25
CA GLY A 34 22.28 -9.38 12.70
C GLY A 34 23.04 -10.59 13.25
N ARG A 35 23.30 -10.58 14.55
CA ARG A 35 23.95 -11.68 15.27
C ARG A 35 23.03 -12.17 16.37
N PRO A 36 22.81 -13.50 16.47
CA PRO A 36 22.13 -14.06 17.63
C PRO A 36 22.91 -13.72 18.92
N PRO A 37 22.24 -13.35 20.02
CA PRO A 37 22.89 -13.09 21.30
C PRO A 37 23.75 -14.25 21.79
N ASP A 38 23.29 -15.48 21.60
CA ASP A 38 24.07 -16.69 21.86
C ASP A 38 24.57 -17.28 20.53
N PRO A 39 25.89 -17.16 20.23
CA PRO A 39 26.45 -17.67 18.99
C PRO A 39 26.56 -19.20 18.94
N GLU A 40 26.41 -19.90 20.06
CA GLU A 40 26.45 -21.37 20.14
C GLU A 40 25.10 -22.00 19.75
N LEU A 41 24.01 -21.19 19.76
CA LEU A 41 22.68 -21.63 19.40
C LEU A 41 22.27 -21.08 18.02
N PRO A 42 21.48 -21.82 17.24
CA PRO A 42 20.92 -21.29 16.00
C PRO A 42 19.98 -20.11 16.27
N ALA A 43 19.82 -19.24 15.29
CA ALA A 43 18.80 -18.21 15.33
C ALA A 43 17.40 -18.85 15.46
N GLY A 44 16.55 -18.29 16.33
CA GLY A 44 15.22 -18.81 16.65
C GLY A 44 14.45 -17.84 17.54
N ALA A 45 13.24 -18.22 17.94
CA ALA A 45 12.36 -17.36 18.74
C ALA A 45 13.00 -16.83 20.03
N ASP A 46 13.80 -17.67 20.70
CA ASP A 46 14.51 -17.31 21.94
C ASP A 46 15.95 -16.78 21.71
N ASN A 47 16.42 -16.75 20.46
CA ASN A 47 17.77 -16.33 20.08
C ASN A 47 17.73 -15.52 18.79
N LYS A 48 16.96 -14.42 18.79
CA LYS A 48 16.71 -13.59 17.62
C LYS A 48 17.94 -12.76 17.25
N PRO A 49 18.28 -12.66 15.93
CA PRO A 49 19.37 -11.81 15.48
C PRO A 49 19.18 -10.35 15.86
N GLU A 50 20.19 -9.75 16.45
CA GLU A 50 20.24 -8.35 16.86
C GLU A 50 21.28 -7.56 16.06
N PRO A 51 21.16 -6.21 15.98
CA PRO A 51 22.19 -5.36 15.37
C PRO A 51 23.55 -5.57 16.05
N PHE A 52 24.62 -5.65 15.26
CA PHE A 52 25.99 -5.71 15.79
C PHE A 52 26.33 -4.46 16.61
N HIS A 53 25.89 -3.30 16.17
CA HIS A 53 26.05 -2.01 16.86
C HIS A 53 24.80 -1.16 16.59
N LEU A 54 24.29 -0.49 17.59
CA LEU A 54 23.13 0.36 17.53
C LEU A 54 23.49 1.80 17.92
N TYR A 55 23.21 2.75 17.02
CA TYR A 55 23.11 4.16 17.30
C TYR A 55 21.68 4.58 16.98
N SER A 56 20.85 4.68 18.01
CA SER A 56 19.40 4.84 17.85
C SER A 56 19.02 6.24 17.37
N MET A 57 17.83 6.37 16.79
CA MET A 57 17.27 7.68 16.41
C MET A 57 17.11 8.58 17.65
N ARG A 58 16.65 8.01 18.77
CA ARG A 58 16.56 8.70 20.06
C ARG A 58 17.91 9.30 20.46
N GLN A 59 18.96 8.48 20.47
CA GLN A 59 20.30 8.93 20.83
C GLN A 59 20.79 10.05 19.89
N ALA A 60 20.55 9.93 18.58
CA ALA A 60 20.95 10.94 17.60
C ALA A 60 20.20 12.28 17.79
N ILE A 61 18.96 12.25 18.26
CA ILE A 61 18.19 13.45 18.61
C ILE A 61 18.71 14.08 19.92
N GLU A 62 18.91 13.27 20.96
CA GLU A 62 19.42 13.72 22.26
C GLU A 62 20.83 14.35 22.15
N GLU A 63 21.69 13.76 21.30
CA GLU A 63 23.04 14.27 21.02
C GLU A 63 23.06 15.43 20.00
N GLY A 64 21.91 15.77 19.41
CA GLY A 64 21.77 16.87 18.46
C GLY A 64 22.41 16.62 17.09
N PHE A 65 22.51 15.36 16.64
CA PHE A 65 22.96 15.00 15.29
C PHE A 65 21.84 15.03 14.25
N ILE A 66 20.56 14.90 14.69
CA ILE A 66 19.38 15.04 13.85
C ILE A 66 18.30 15.79 14.61
N LEU A 67 17.32 16.34 13.87
CA LEU A 67 16.13 17.00 14.44
C LEU A 67 15.00 16.00 14.65
N ASP A 68 14.20 16.24 15.69
CA ASP A 68 12.87 15.62 15.82
C ASP A 68 11.92 16.25 14.79
N VAL A 69 11.56 15.47 13.77
CA VAL A 69 10.78 15.95 12.61
C VAL A 69 9.30 16.10 12.92
N LEU A 70 8.77 15.40 13.94
CA LEU A 70 7.35 15.41 14.28
C LEU A 70 6.95 16.59 15.20
N ARG A 71 7.91 17.42 15.60
CA ARG A 71 7.69 18.51 16.55
C ARG A 71 6.63 19.53 16.12
N ASN A 72 6.49 19.79 14.82
CA ASN A 72 5.46 20.66 14.24
C ASN A 72 4.70 19.88 13.16
N TYR A 73 3.96 18.86 13.60
CA TYR A 73 3.14 18.01 12.74
C TYR A 73 1.67 18.45 12.82
N VAL A 74 1.06 18.66 11.67
CA VAL A 74 -0.33 19.14 11.53
C VAL A 74 -1.07 18.25 10.55
N THR A 75 -2.23 17.72 10.95
CA THR A 75 -3.11 16.95 10.09
C THR A 75 -4.24 17.78 9.51
N TYR A 76 -4.66 17.44 8.29
CA TYR A 76 -5.83 18.00 7.63
C TYR A 76 -6.85 16.89 7.36
N GLY A 77 -8.12 17.16 7.68
CA GLY A 77 -9.22 16.29 7.32
C GLY A 77 -9.88 16.74 6.03
N THR A 78 -10.25 15.80 5.17
CA THR A 78 -10.98 16.06 3.93
C THR A 78 -12.39 15.49 4.04
N ALA A 79 -13.41 16.30 3.86
CA ALA A 79 -14.81 15.86 3.75
C ALA A 79 -15.32 16.11 2.32
N TRP A 80 -15.98 15.11 1.72
CA TRP A 80 -16.53 15.22 0.38
C TRP A 80 -17.81 14.41 0.22
N LYS A 81 -18.64 14.80 -0.74
CA LYS A 81 -19.83 14.05 -1.17
C LYS A 81 -19.84 13.95 -2.69
N LEU A 82 -20.21 12.78 -3.18
CA LEU A 82 -20.43 12.49 -4.59
C LEU A 82 -21.94 12.43 -4.87
N ALA A 83 -22.38 13.01 -5.96
CA ALA A 83 -23.68 12.75 -6.54
C ALA A 83 -23.54 11.71 -7.64
N HIS A 84 -24.49 10.80 -7.69
CA HIS A 84 -24.67 9.85 -8.77
C HIS A 84 -25.86 10.28 -9.62
N PRO A 85 -25.73 10.46 -10.93
CA PRO A 85 -26.87 10.73 -11.78
C PRO A 85 -27.81 9.52 -11.84
N GLU A 86 -29.11 9.75 -12.01
CA GLU A 86 -30.11 8.70 -12.17
C GLU A 86 -29.86 7.95 -13.49
N GLY A 87 -29.39 6.71 -13.42
CA GLY A 87 -29.08 5.85 -14.55
C GLY A 87 -29.02 4.36 -14.19
N GLU A 88 -28.70 3.50 -15.15
CA GLU A 88 -28.48 2.07 -14.91
C GLU A 88 -27.30 1.89 -13.95
N ASP A 89 -27.59 1.31 -12.78
CA ASP A 89 -26.64 1.14 -11.70
C ASP A 89 -25.76 -0.10 -11.97
N GLN A 90 -24.47 0.13 -12.17
CA GLN A 90 -23.51 -0.92 -12.49
C GLN A 90 -23.09 -1.67 -11.23
N GLU A 91 -23.18 -3.02 -11.24
CA GLU A 91 -22.55 -3.84 -10.20
C GLU A 91 -21.04 -3.89 -10.38
N VAL A 92 -20.30 -3.41 -9.40
CA VAL A 92 -18.85 -3.31 -9.41
C VAL A 92 -18.20 -3.96 -8.19
N ASP A 93 -16.94 -4.37 -8.32
CA ASP A 93 -16.14 -4.79 -7.18
C ASP A 93 -16.00 -3.62 -6.19
N SER A 94 -16.48 -3.80 -4.98
CA SER A 94 -16.55 -2.76 -3.93
C SER A 94 -15.17 -2.15 -3.63
N LYS A 95 -14.11 -2.96 -3.57
CA LYS A 95 -12.75 -2.46 -3.33
C LYS A 95 -12.16 -1.73 -4.54
N LYS A 96 -12.46 -2.21 -5.75
CA LYS A 96 -12.02 -1.57 -6.99
C LYS A 96 -12.75 -0.23 -7.17
N ALA A 97 -14.06 -0.20 -6.90
CA ALA A 97 -14.87 1.02 -6.92
C ALA A 97 -14.35 2.06 -5.93
N SER A 98 -14.17 1.69 -4.67
CA SER A 98 -13.65 2.60 -3.64
C SER A 98 -12.27 3.17 -4.00
N ARG A 99 -11.38 2.36 -4.58
CA ARG A 99 -10.05 2.85 -5.06
C ARG A 99 -10.18 3.81 -6.24
N THR A 100 -11.07 3.51 -7.18
CA THR A 100 -11.29 4.35 -8.37
C THR A 100 -11.91 5.68 -7.97
N LEU A 101 -12.91 5.68 -7.09
CA LEU A 101 -13.53 6.87 -6.54
C LEU A 101 -12.55 7.72 -5.73
N ALA A 102 -11.78 7.11 -4.83
CA ALA A 102 -10.75 7.80 -4.08
C ALA A 102 -9.67 8.42 -5.00
N LYS A 103 -9.26 7.71 -6.06
CA LYS A 103 -8.34 8.23 -7.06
C LYS A 103 -8.95 9.41 -7.83
N TRP A 104 -10.22 9.30 -8.22
CA TRP A 104 -10.93 10.36 -8.94
C TRP A 104 -11.04 11.64 -8.09
N VAL A 105 -11.45 11.52 -6.82
CA VAL A 105 -11.51 12.66 -5.88
C VAL A 105 -10.14 13.29 -5.68
N ARG A 106 -9.08 12.51 -5.51
CA ARG A 106 -7.72 13.03 -5.34
C ARG A 106 -7.22 13.80 -6.56
N LEU A 107 -7.53 13.31 -7.76
CA LEU A 107 -7.15 13.97 -9.02
C LEU A 107 -8.06 15.12 -9.40
N HIS A 108 -9.17 15.33 -8.69
CA HIS A 108 -10.13 16.37 -9.02
C HIS A 108 -9.50 17.76 -8.89
N PRO A 109 -9.63 18.65 -9.92
CA PRO A 109 -8.96 19.94 -9.95
C PRO A 109 -9.26 20.82 -8.73
N TYR A 110 -10.49 20.78 -8.23
CA TYR A 110 -10.91 21.55 -7.06
C TYR A 110 -10.21 21.13 -5.77
N ASN A 111 -10.06 19.81 -5.56
CA ASN A 111 -9.33 19.26 -4.43
C ASN A 111 -7.85 19.68 -4.45
N ILE A 112 -7.21 19.51 -5.59
CA ILE A 112 -5.80 19.92 -5.77
C ILE A 112 -5.63 21.42 -5.56
N ALA A 113 -6.54 22.25 -6.09
CA ALA A 113 -6.49 23.70 -5.93
C ALA A 113 -6.54 24.14 -4.45
N GLN A 114 -7.44 23.55 -3.64
CA GLN A 114 -7.52 23.88 -2.22
C GLN A 114 -6.26 23.47 -1.45
N ARG A 115 -5.69 22.29 -1.72
CA ARG A 115 -4.44 21.87 -1.10
C ARG A 115 -3.27 22.75 -1.51
N VAL A 116 -3.20 23.10 -2.80
CA VAL A 116 -2.18 24.03 -3.31
C VAL A 116 -2.25 25.39 -2.61
N GLU A 117 -3.44 25.94 -2.42
CA GLU A 117 -3.64 27.17 -1.66
C GLU A 117 -3.06 27.04 -0.25
N VAL A 118 -3.46 26.01 0.51
CA VAL A 118 -2.93 25.77 1.86
C VAL A 118 -1.41 25.63 1.85
N ILE A 119 -0.84 24.90 0.90
CA ILE A 119 0.61 24.66 0.80
C ILE A 119 1.35 25.97 0.53
N VAL A 120 0.91 26.74 -0.46
CA VAL A 120 1.60 27.97 -0.88
C VAL A 120 1.52 29.02 0.24
N GLU A 121 0.35 29.23 0.82
CA GLU A 121 0.19 30.22 1.90
C GLU A 121 0.96 29.79 3.15
N HIS A 122 0.88 28.52 3.56
CA HIS A 122 1.70 28.04 4.69
C HIS A 122 3.20 28.21 4.43
N TYR A 123 3.66 27.88 3.22
CA TYR A 123 5.08 28.04 2.87
C TYR A 123 5.52 29.49 3.00
N ARG A 124 4.74 30.44 2.48
CA ARG A 124 5.04 31.88 2.52
C ARG A 124 5.02 32.44 3.93
N ASP A 125 4.01 32.08 4.72
CA ASP A 125 3.81 32.63 6.07
C ASP A 125 4.77 32.04 7.10
N ASN A 126 5.08 30.74 7.02
CA ASN A 126 5.77 30.04 8.10
C ASN A 126 7.18 29.55 7.71
N VAL A 127 7.49 29.37 6.44
CA VAL A 127 8.71 28.68 6.02
C VAL A 127 9.64 29.58 5.23
N ARG A 128 9.11 30.34 4.26
CA ARG A 128 9.89 31.10 3.29
C ARG A 128 10.96 32.02 3.90
N HIS A 129 10.67 32.61 5.06
CA HIS A 129 11.58 33.54 5.74
C HIS A 129 12.67 32.85 6.58
N LEU A 130 12.56 31.54 6.82
CA LEU A 130 13.56 30.79 7.58
C LEU A 130 14.90 30.73 6.81
N LEU A 131 15.99 30.51 7.53
CA LEU A 131 17.33 30.35 6.99
C LEU A 131 17.74 31.54 6.10
N ASP A 132 17.39 32.75 6.52
CA ASP A 132 17.63 33.99 5.76
C ASP A 132 17.01 33.95 4.33
N GLY A 133 15.84 33.32 4.21
CA GLY A 133 15.11 33.17 2.95
C GLY A 133 15.57 31.99 2.07
N GLN A 134 16.45 31.13 2.56
CA GLN A 134 16.93 29.95 1.82
C GLN A 134 16.12 28.67 2.10
N ALA A 135 15.11 28.74 2.97
CA ALA A 135 14.32 27.58 3.34
C ALA A 135 13.57 26.97 2.14
N LYS A 136 13.60 25.64 2.06
CA LYS A 136 12.99 24.86 1.00
C LYS A 136 11.85 23.99 1.54
N ALA A 137 10.95 23.62 0.65
CA ALA A 137 9.82 22.74 0.96
C ALA A 137 9.69 21.60 -0.05
N MET A 138 9.10 20.50 0.39
CA MET A 138 8.78 19.36 -0.47
C MET A 138 7.30 18.99 -0.33
N VAL A 139 6.64 18.76 -1.47
CA VAL A 139 5.29 18.20 -1.56
C VAL A 139 5.43 16.73 -2.00
N VAL A 140 4.92 15.80 -1.22
CA VAL A 140 5.01 14.36 -1.51
C VAL A 140 3.65 13.88 -1.99
N THR A 141 3.60 13.39 -3.25
CA THR A 141 2.37 12.91 -3.89
C THR A 141 2.40 11.41 -4.13
N ALA A 142 1.22 10.78 -4.26
CA ALA A 142 1.11 9.34 -4.44
C ALA A 142 1.44 8.87 -5.86
N SER A 143 1.30 9.73 -6.87
CA SER A 143 1.54 9.38 -8.26
C SER A 143 2.17 10.50 -9.08
N ARG A 144 2.80 10.12 -10.21
CA ARG A 144 3.35 11.07 -11.18
C ARG A 144 2.28 12.01 -11.75
N GLN A 145 1.10 11.49 -12.04
CA GLN A 145 -0.04 12.24 -12.54
C GLN A 145 -0.48 13.32 -11.53
N GLU A 146 -0.56 12.96 -10.25
CA GLU A 146 -0.82 13.92 -9.17
C GLU A 146 0.26 15.00 -9.13
N ALA A 147 1.55 14.62 -9.14
CA ALA A 147 2.64 15.58 -9.09
C ALA A 147 2.57 16.61 -10.24
N VAL A 148 2.26 16.16 -11.46
CA VAL A 148 2.09 17.05 -12.62
C VAL A 148 0.90 17.99 -12.40
N ARG A 149 -0.25 17.49 -11.95
CA ARG A 149 -1.42 18.31 -11.67
C ARG A 149 -1.17 19.33 -10.57
N TYR A 150 -0.46 18.93 -9.50
CA TYR A 150 -0.02 19.86 -8.45
C TYR A 150 0.88 20.97 -9.01
N GLN A 151 1.82 20.65 -9.89
CA GLN A 151 2.72 21.62 -10.51
C GLN A 151 1.93 22.63 -11.35
N LEU A 152 1.01 22.16 -12.19
CA LEU A 152 0.18 23.04 -13.02
C LEU A 152 -0.77 23.91 -12.19
N ALA A 153 -1.40 23.34 -11.17
CA ALA A 153 -2.26 24.07 -10.26
C ALA A 153 -1.50 25.10 -9.42
N MET A 154 -0.33 24.74 -8.91
CA MET A 154 0.52 25.64 -8.11
C MET A 154 0.99 26.83 -8.93
N ARG A 155 1.41 26.62 -10.18
CA ARG A 155 1.79 27.71 -11.08
C ARG A 155 0.61 28.63 -11.38
N ARG A 156 -0.58 28.08 -11.67
CA ARG A 156 -1.81 28.87 -11.86
C ARG A 156 -2.14 29.72 -10.63
N TYR A 157 -2.04 29.14 -9.44
CA TYR A 157 -2.30 29.83 -8.17
C TYR A 157 -1.28 30.96 -7.92
N ILE A 158 0.01 30.70 -8.08
CA ILE A 158 1.10 31.66 -7.92
C ILE A 158 0.92 32.85 -8.86
N GLU A 159 0.59 32.60 -10.13
CA GLU A 159 0.34 33.63 -11.12
C GLU A 159 -0.90 34.47 -10.78
N ALA A 160 -2.00 33.80 -10.40
CA ALA A 160 -3.26 34.49 -10.05
C ALA A 160 -3.13 35.37 -8.80
N GLN A 161 -2.33 34.96 -7.81
CA GLN A 161 -2.09 35.70 -6.56
C GLN A 161 -0.90 36.66 -6.64
N GLY A 162 -0.10 36.61 -7.71
CA GLY A 162 1.10 37.44 -7.87
C GLY A 162 2.25 37.05 -6.92
N HIS A 163 2.34 35.80 -6.51
CA HIS A 163 3.35 35.28 -5.57
C HIS A 163 4.69 35.02 -6.27
N ALA A 164 5.41 36.05 -6.63
CA ALA A 164 6.69 35.96 -7.35
C ALA A 164 7.84 35.35 -6.53
N ASP A 165 7.63 35.03 -5.27
CA ASP A 165 8.60 34.48 -4.31
C ASP A 165 8.52 32.96 -4.14
N VAL A 166 7.57 32.29 -4.83
CA VAL A 166 7.40 30.83 -4.81
C VAL A 166 7.76 30.24 -6.17
N HIS A 167 8.76 29.37 -6.18
CA HIS A 167 9.33 28.78 -7.38
C HIS A 167 9.23 27.24 -7.33
N PRO A 168 8.11 26.66 -7.82
CA PRO A 168 7.92 25.22 -7.75
C PRO A 168 8.67 24.48 -8.86
N MET A 169 9.15 23.28 -8.54
CA MET A 169 9.62 22.28 -9.48
C MET A 169 8.97 20.93 -9.23
N VAL A 170 8.92 20.08 -10.25
CA VAL A 170 8.41 18.71 -10.11
C VAL A 170 9.49 17.68 -10.37
N ALA A 171 9.47 16.58 -9.62
CA ALA A 171 10.45 15.49 -9.70
C ALA A 171 9.75 14.13 -9.70
N PHE A 172 9.90 13.38 -10.80
CA PHE A 172 9.42 12.00 -10.94
C PHE A 172 10.22 11.26 -12.02
N SER A 173 10.14 9.93 -12.05
CA SER A 173 10.84 9.14 -13.08
C SER A 173 9.87 8.65 -14.16
N GLY A 174 10.30 8.73 -15.44
CA GLY A 174 9.52 8.33 -16.60
C GLY A 174 8.63 9.45 -17.16
N SER A 175 7.55 9.09 -17.84
CA SER A 175 6.62 10.06 -18.47
C SER A 175 5.21 9.95 -17.89
N VAL A 176 4.42 10.99 -18.12
CA VAL A 176 2.98 11.05 -17.84
C VAL A 176 2.26 11.33 -19.16
N PRO A 177 1.34 10.45 -19.58
CA PRO A 177 0.57 10.64 -20.81
C PRO A 177 -0.38 11.84 -20.68
N PRO A 178 -0.82 12.41 -21.82
CA PRO A 178 -1.81 13.48 -21.82
C PRO A 178 -3.14 13.00 -21.23
N ASP A 179 -3.83 13.92 -20.56
CA ASP A 179 -5.20 13.77 -20.08
C ASP A 179 -5.93 15.13 -20.15
N GLU A 180 -7.12 15.26 -19.56
CA GLU A 180 -7.92 16.47 -19.59
C GLU A 180 -7.19 17.71 -19.04
N GLU A 181 -6.32 17.54 -18.04
CA GLU A 181 -5.54 18.61 -17.41
C GLU A 181 -4.10 18.70 -17.95
N ILE A 182 -3.62 17.65 -18.61
CA ILE A 182 -2.25 17.53 -19.10
C ILE A 182 -2.29 17.50 -20.64
N PRO A 183 -1.97 18.60 -21.32
CA PRO A 183 -2.24 18.76 -22.76
C PRO A 183 -1.35 17.88 -23.67
N GLU A 184 -0.18 17.45 -23.16
CA GLU A 184 0.79 16.66 -23.91
C GLU A 184 1.54 15.67 -23.01
N GLU A 185 2.18 14.66 -23.58
CA GLU A 185 3.04 13.79 -22.80
C GLU A 185 4.21 14.56 -22.20
N VAL A 186 4.40 14.47 -20.90
CA VAL A 186 5.40 15.24 -20.16
C VAL A 186 6.35 14.34 -19.35
N THR A 187 7.57 14.83 -19.21
CA THR A 187 8.59 14.27 -18.30
C THR A 187 9.02 15.35 -17.31
N GLU A 188 9.74 14.99 -16.27
CA GLU A 188 10.28 15.96 -15.30
C GLU A 188 11.24 16.99 -15.94
N THR A 189 11.77 16.73 -17.14
CA THR A 189 12.64 17.65 -17.89
C THR A 189 11.87 18.54 -18.87
N SER A 190 10.56 18.35 -19.00
CA SER A 190 9.72 19.16 -19.91
C SER A 190 9.71 20.63 -19.49
N GLN A 191 9.84 21.53 -20.46
CA GLN A 191 9.80 22.99 -20.23
C GLN A 191 8.46 23.45 -19.64
N LEU A 192 7.36 22.75 -19.96
CA LEU A 192 6.04 22.99 -19.39
C LEU A 192 6.07 22.85 -17.86
N LEU A 193 6.81 21.88 -17.33
CA LEU A 193 6.81 21.56 -15.90
C LEU A 193 7.91 22.30 -15.14
N ASN A 194 9.16 22.23 -15.63
CA ASN A 194 10.33 22.81 -14.99
C ASN A 194 11.02 23.86 -15.89
N PRO A 195 10.36 25.01 -16.12
CA PRO A 195 10.94 26.09 -16.93
C PRO A 195 12.23 26.60 -16.27
N GLY A 196 13.31 26.66 -17.03
CA GLY A 196 14.60 27.13 -16.52
C GLY A 196 15.52 26.02 -15.97
N LEU A 197 15.13 24.75 -16.02
CA LEU A 197 16.00 23.63 -15.62
C LEU A 197 17.27 23.56 -16.50
N LYS A 198 17.15 23.86 -17.81
CA LYS A 198 18.28 24.00 -18.78
C LYS A 198 19.23 22.79 -18.79
N GLY A 199 18.70 21.59 -18.60
CA GLY A 199 19.49 20.34 -18.59
C GLY A 199 20.31 20.08 -17.32
N ARG A 200 20.16 20.90 -16.29
CA ARG A 200 20.77 20.65 -14.97
C ARG A 200 20.14 19.43 -14.30
N ASP A 201 20.88 18.78 -13.41
CA ASP A 201 20.31 17.80 -12.49
C ASP A 201 19.28 18.47 -11.57
N LEU A 202 18.19 17.75 -11.24
CA LEU A 202 17.09 18.29 -10.42
C LEU A 202 17.54 18.61 -8.98
N ALA A 203 18.40 17.77 -8.38
CA ALA A 203 18.86 17.99 -7.02
C ALA A 203 19.79 19.21 -6.97
N GLU A 204 20.68 19.36 -7.97
CA GLU A 204 21.55 20.53 -8.11
C GLU A 204 20.75 21.80 -8.36
N ALA A 205 19.75 21.74 -9.25
CA ALA A 205 18.88 22.88 -9.54
C ALA A 205 18.05 23.30 -8.31
N PHE A 206 17.58 22.32 -7.51
CA PHE A 206 16.85 22.59 -6.29
C PHE A 206 17.72 23.21 -5.18
N ASP A 207 19.02 22.98 -5.17
CA ASP A 207 19.91 23.62 -4.19
C ASP A 207 20.16 25.12 -4.46
N THR A 208 19.87 25.58 -5.67
CA THR A 208 19.96 27.01 -6.03
C THR A 208 18.71 27.80 -5.60
N ASP A 209 18.76 29.12 -5.72
CA ASP A 209 17.60 29.99 -5.44
C ASP A 209 16.53 29.97 -6.54
N ASP A 210 16.78 29.28 -7.68
CA ASP A 210 15.84 29.19 -8.80
C ASP A 210 14.57 28.41 -8.42
N TYR A 211 14.66 27.49 -7.45
CA TYR A 211 13.54 26.66 -6.98
C TYR A 211 13.54 26.57 -5.47
N ASN A 212 12.35 26.66 -4.86
CA ASN A 212 12.23 26.59 -3.40
C ASN A 212 11.13 25.61 -2.92
N VAL A 213 10.26 25.14 -3.80
CA VAL A 213 9.26 24.10 -3.52
C VAL A 213 9.42 22.95 -4.51
N MET A 214 9.65 21.72 -4.04
CA MET A 214 9.77 20.53 -4.87
C MET A 214 8.51 19.67 -4.72
N ILE A 215 7.86 19.31 -5.83
CA ILE A 215 6.74 18.38 -5.86
C ILE A 215 7.27 17.03 -6.34
N ALA A 216 7.25 16.02 -5.47
CA ALA A 216 7.91 14.74 -5.70
C ALA A 216 6.92 13.57 -5.73
N ALA A 217 7.05 12.68 -6.73
CA ALA A 217 6.34 11.42 -6.80
C ALA A 217 7.34 10.25 -6.82
N ASN A 218 7.45 9.52 -5.70
CA ASN A 218 8.35 8.36 -5.51
C ASN A 218 9.84 8.63 -5.82
N LYS A 219 10.23 9.87 -6.06
CA LYS A 219 11.61 10.30 -6.31
C LYS A 219 12.06 11.18 -5.15
N PHE A 220 13.34 11.09 -4.78
CA PHE A 220 13.94 11.84 -3.66
C PHE A 220 13.36 11.52 -2.26
N GLN A 221 12.48 10.55 -2.13
CA GLN A 221 12.06 10.02 -0.83
C GLN A 221 13.19 9.23 -0.16
N THR A 222 14.10 8.66 -0.96
CA THR A 222 15.35 8.03 -0.48
C THR A 222 16.56 8.62 -1.21
N GLY A 223 17.72 8.65 -0.56
CA GLY A 223 18.97 9.08 -1.19
C GLY A 223 19.09 10.58 -1.50
N PHE A 224 18.15 11.42 -1.05
CA PHE A 224 18.18 12.87 -1.25
C PHE A 224 18.65 13.58 0.03
N ASP A 225 19.63 14.44 -0.08
CA ASP A 225 20.18 15.20 1.03
C ASP A 225 20.07 16.71 0.74
N GLN A 226 19.15 17.38 1.45
CA GLN A 226 18.94 18.82 1.37
C GLN A 226 18.78 19.41 2.77
N PRO A 227 19.86 19.93 3.37
CA PRO A 227 19.82 20.46 4.73
C PRO A 227 18.84 21.64 4.93
N LYS A 228 18.61 22.44 3.86
CA LYS A 228 17.70 23.59 3.90
C LYS A 228 16.22 23.20 3.78
N LEU A 229 15.88 21.91 3.68
CA LEU A 229 14.49 21.45 3.62
C LEU A 229 13.82 21.64 4.99
N CYS A 230 12.94 22.63 5.10
CA CYS A 230 12.26 23.02 6.33
C CYS A 230 10.81 22.54 6.41
N ALA A 231 10.13 22.32 5.28
CA ALA A 231 8.74 21.88 5.28
C ALA A 231 8.52 20.67 4.38
N MET A 232 7.58 19.82 4.80
CA MET A 232 7.05 18.72 4.00
C MET A 232 5.54 18.73 4.03
N TYR A 233 4.93 18.64 2.83
CA TYR A 233 3.50 18.59 2.61
C TYR A 233 3.16 17.21 2.06
N VAL A 234 2.47 16.39 2.86
CA VAL A 234 2.26 14.98 2.55
C VAL A 234 0.86 14.76 2.02
N ASP A 235 0.75 14.36 0.75
CA ASP A 235 -0.49 13.91 0.11
C ASP A 235 -0.34 12.49 -0.43
N LYS A 236 0.10 11.60 0.45
CA LYS A 236 0.35 10.20 0.14
C LYS A 236 0.18 9.38 1.40
N LYS A 237 -0.39 8.17 1.29
CA LYS A 237 -0.32 7.20 2.39
C LYS A 237 1.14 6.80 2.63
N LEU A 238 1.60 7.07 3.83
CA LEU A 238 2.90 6.64 4.33
C LEU A 238 2.73 5.45 5.27
N ARG A 239 3.57 4.42 5.14
CA ARG A 239 3.51 3.22 5.98
C ARG A 239 4.91 2.75 6.33
N ASP A 240 5.07 2.21 7.52
CA ASP A 240 6.27 1.52 7.97
C ASP A 240 7.56 2.29 7.62
N VAL A 241 8.51 1.62 6.99
CA VAL A 241 9.80 2.18 6.56
C VAL A 241 9.65 3.36 5.61
N ASP A 242 8.65 3.37 4.71
CA ASP A 242 8.43 4.48 3.75
C ASP A 242 8.11 5.78 4.50
N CYS A 243 7.33 5.69 5.58
CA CYS A 243 7.04 6.82 6.47
C CYS A 243 8.33 7.42 7.05
N VAL A 244 9.12 6.60 7.73
CA VAL A 244 10.36 7.03 8.38
C VAL A 244 11.36 7.58 7.36
N GLN A 245 11.55 6.89 6.22
CA GLN A 245 12.48 7.32 5.17
C GLN A 245 12.06 8.63 4.51
N THR A 246 10.77 8.84 4.33
CA THR A 246 10.24 10.07 3.73
C THR A 246 10.38 11.25 4.69
N LEU A 247 9.83 11.15 5.89
CA LEU A 247 9.81 12.25 6.85
C LEU A 247 11.21 12.60 7.40
N SER A 248 12.10 11.61 7.51
CA SER A 248 13.50 11.85 7.91
C SER A 248 14.33 12.66 6.90
N ARG A 249 13.79 13.01 5.72
CA ARG A 249 14.45 14.03 4.86
C ARG A 249 14.52 15.40 5.54
N LEU A 250 13.61 15.68 6.47
CA LEU A 250 13.59 16.91 7.25
C LEU A 250 14.63 16.95 8.39
N ASN A 251 15.14 15.81 8.85
CA ASN A 251 15.94 15.72 10.08
C ASN A 251 17.36 16.27 9.99
N ARG A 252 17.82 16.67 8.80
CA ARG A 252 19.16 17.24 8.59
C ARG A 252 19.34 18.56 9.33
N LEU A 253 20.45 18.68 10.04
CA LEU A 253 20.80 19.90 10.75
C LEU A 253 21.17 21.04 9.79
N PHE A 254 20.69 22.21 10.13
CA PHE A 254 21.14 23.47 9.56
C PHE A 254 20.97 24.57 10.61
N PRO A 255 21.87 25.56 10.73
CA PRO A 255 21.74 26.62 11.72
C PRO A 255 20.41 27.36 11.62
N GLY A 256 19.68 27.48 12.74
CA GLY A 256 18.38 28.16 12.78
C GLY A 256 17.21 27.42 12.14
N LYS A 257 17.38 26.16 11.74
CA LYS A 257 16.35 25.38 11.08
C LYS A 257 15.21 25.01 12.04
N GLN A 258 13.99 25.18 11.55
CA GLN A 258 12.76 24.63 12.10
C GLN A 258 12.09 23.75 11.05
N THR A 259 11.39 22.70 11.48
CA THR A 259 10.73 21.74 10.60
C THR A 259 9.24 21.79 10.74
N PHE A 260 8.50 21.65 9.63
CA PHE A 260 7.04 21.64 9.58
C PHE A 260 6.59 20.47 8.70
N ILE A 261 5.58 19.74 9.17
CA ILE A 261 4.89 18.73 8.37
C ILE A 261 3.40 19.07 8.37
N LEU A 262 2.82 19.21 7.18
CA LEU A 262 1.38 19.26 6.98
C LEU A 262 0.97 17.99 6.22
N ASP A 263 0.15 17.19 6.85
CA ASP A 263 -0.29 15.91 6.31
C ASP A 263 -1.79 15.96 5.94
N PHE A 264 -2.09 15.66 4.67
CA PHE A 264 -3.44 15.65 4.13
C PHE A 264 -4.05 14.24 4.06
N TYR A 265 -3.30 13.22 4.49
CA TYR A 265 -3.67 11.84 4.24
C TYR A 265 -3.56 10.91 5.45
N ASN A 266 -2.54 11.05 6.27
CA ASN A 266 -2.23 10.09 7.33
C ASN A 266 -2.76 10.55 8.68
N ASP A 267 -3.06 9.56 9.53
CA ASP A 267 -3.39 9.77 10.93
C ASP A 267 -2.12 9.87 11.78
N GLU A 268 -2.18 10.63 12.86
CA GLU A 268 -1.05 10.86 13.76
C GLU A 268 -0.53 9.58 14.40
N GLN A 269 -1.45 8.70 14.82
CA GLN A 269 -1.07 7.44 15.46
C GLN A 269 -0.35 6.52 14.49
N GLU A 270 -0.81 6.44 13.23
CA GLU A 270 -0.13 5.64 12.20
C GLU A 270 1.31 6.10 11.95
N ILE A 271 1.54 7.41 12.02
CA ILE A 271 2.90 7.97 11.88
C ILE A 271 3.75 7.60 13.10
N LEU A 272 3.23 7.73 14.31
CA LEU A 272 3.93 7.31 15.53
C LEU A 272 4.25 5.81 15.51
N ASP A 273 3.28 4.98 15.14
CA ASP A 273 3.44 3.52 15.02
C ASP A 273 4.52 3.14 13.98
N ALA A 274 4.59 3.90 12.87
CA ALA A 274 5.62 3.68 11.86
C ALA A 274 7.04 4.03 12.36
N PHE A 275 7.18 5.04 13.23
CA PHE A 275 8.47 5.42 13.82
C PHE A 275 8.89 4.55 15.01
N ALA A 276 7.93 3.99 15.75
CA ALA A 276 8.17 3.26 16.99
C ALA A 276 9.25 2.18 16.89
N PRO A 277 9.27 1.29 15.86
CA PRO A 277 10.30 0.26 15.73
C PRO A 277 11.73 0.80 15.57
N TYR A 278 11.89 2.06 15.14
CA TYR A 278 13.18 2.67 14.79
C TYR A 278 13.66 3.72 15.80
N TYR A 279 12.79 4.13 16.71
CA TYR A 279 13.11 5.18 17.66
C TYR A 279 14.19 4.76 18.66
N ARG A 280 14.05 3.58 19.27
CA ARG A 280 15.03 3.01 20.21
C ARG A 280 15.86 1.90 19.60
N LYS A 281 15.23 0.77 19.29
CA LYS A 281 15.86 -0.44 18.75
C LYS A 281 14.85 -1.20 17.91
N ALA A 282 15.19 -1.46 16.65
CA ALA A 282 14.40 -2.37 15.84
C ALA A 282 14.69 -3.81 16.26
N GLU A 283 13.66 -4.56 16.64
CA GLU A 283 13.73 -5.95 17.04
C GLU A 283 12.89 -6.83 16.11
N LEU A 284 13.31 -8.10 15.94
CA LEU A 284 12.49 -9.07 15.21
C LEU A 284 11.35 -9.56 16.08
N ALA A 285 10.14 -9.63 15.52
CA ALA A 285 9.01 -10.29 16.18
C ALA A 285 9.27 -11.80 16.28
N ASP A 286 9.73 -12.40 15.16
CA ASP A 286 10.13 -13.80 15.08
C ASP A 286 11.20 -14.00 13.98
N VAL A 287 11.68 -15.23 13.78
CA VAL A 287 12.64 -15.61 12.73
C VAL A 287 11.91 -16.36 11.61
N SER A 288 12.28 -16.07 10.36
CA SER A 288 11.67 -16.70 9.18
C SER A 288 11.85 -18.23 9.20
N ASP A 289 10.75 -18.99 9.03
CA ASP A 289 10.78 -20.45 8.88
C ASP A 289 11.29 -20.83 7.48
N PRO A 290 12.42 -21.56 7.37
CA PRO A 290 12.92 -22.02 6.08
C PRO A 290 11.98 -22.98 5.34
N ASN A 291 11.11 -23.70 6.06
CA ASN A 291 10.19 -24.68 5.46
C ASN A 291 9.13 -24.04 4.57
N VAL A 292 8.86 -22.76 4.73
CA VAL A 292 7.92 -22.01 3.89
C VAL A 292 8.26 -22.11 2.38
N VAL A 293 9.53 -22.30 2.04
CA VAL A 293 9.98 -22.48 0.64
C VAL A 293 9.39 -23.76 0.05
N TYR A 294 9.45 -24.86 0.80
CA TYR A 294 8.90 -26.17 0.38
C TYR A 294 7.36 -26.15 0.34
N ASP A 295 6.71 -25.39 1.22
CA ASP A 295 5.26 -25.22 1.20
C ASP A 295 4.80 -24.46 -0.03
N LEU A 296 5.53 -23.40 -0.41
CA LEU A 296 5.29 -22.65 -1.65
C LEU A 296 5.55 -23.54 -2.87
N GLN A 297 6.63 -24.31 -2.90
CA GLN A 297 6.90 -25.27 -3.98
C GLN A 297 5.74 -26.25 -4.15
N ARG A 298 5.31 -26.91 -3.07
CA ARG A 298 4.17 -27.86 -3.10
C ARG A 298 2.89 -27.21 -3.61
N THR A 299 2.61 -25.97 -3.20
CA THR A 299 1.45 -25.22 -3.65
C THR A 299 1.53 -24.90 -5.15
N LEU A 300 2.70 -24.54 -5.63
CA LEU A 300 2.95 -24.29 -7.05
C LEU A 300 2.82 -25.56 -7.88
N ASP A 301 3.39 -26.66 -7.44
CA ASP A 301 3.32 -27.97 -8.11
C ASP A 301 1.86 -28.47 -8.21
N ALA A 302 1.09 -28.31 -7.15
CA ALA A 302 -0.31 -28.70 -7.10
C ALA A 302 -1.21 -27.94 -8.10
N SER A 303 -0.80 -26.76 -8.54
CA SER A 303 -1.56 -25.94 -9.50
C SER A 303 -1.70 -26.57 -10.88
N GLY A 304 -0.75 -27.43 -11.29
CA GLY A 304 -0.69 -28.05 -12.60
C GLY A 304 -0.53 -27.05 -13.76
N ILE A 305 0.02 -25.86 -13.50
CA ILE A 305 0.32 -24.86 -14.53
C ILE A 305 1.63 -25.18 -15.25
N TYR A 306 2.61 -25.73 -14.54
CA TYR A 306 3.83 -26.26 -15.14
C TYR A 306 4.01 -27.74 -14.75
N HIS A 307 4.92 -28.40 -15.45
CA HIS A 307 5.34 -29.76 -15.15
C HIS A 307 6.86 -29.83 -14.97
N TRP A 308 7.34 -30.67 -14.09
CA TRP A 308 8.77 -30.77 -13.77
C TRP A 308 9.70 -30.97 -14.98
N PRO A 309 9.37 -31.78 -16.00
CA PRO A 309 10.19 -31.87 -17.21
C PRO A 309 10.40 -30.53 -17.92
N GLU A 310 9.47 -29.58 -17.80
CA GLU A 310 9.59 -28.22 -18.36
C GLU A 310 10.58 -27.38 -17.56
N VAL A 311 10.52 -27.49 -16.23
CA VAL A 311 11.47 -26.84 -15.30
C VAL A 311 12.89 -27.35 -15.56
N GLU A 312 13.08 -28.67 -15.65
CA GLU A 312 14.37 -29.29 -15.96
C GLU A 312 14.92 -28.86 -17.30
N ALA A 313 14.09 -28.88 -18.35
CA ALA A 313 14.48 -28.46 -19.70
C ALA A 313 14.87 -26.98 -19.74
N PHE A 314 14.11 -26.12 -19.04
CA PHE A 314 14.44 -24.71 -18.88
C PHE A 314 15.78 -24.53 -18.16
N ALA A 315 15.94 -25.18 -17.00
CA ALA A 315 17.16 -25.08 -16.20
C ALA A 315 18.40 -25.56 -16.96
N LYS A 316 18.27 -26.65 -17.72
CA LYS A 316 19.33 -27.15 -18.59
C LYS A 316 19.74 -26.12 -19.65
N ALA A 317 18.77 -25.43 -20.27
CA ALA A 317 19.05 -24.38 -21.23
C ALA A 317 19.61 -23.12 -20.55
N PHE A 318 19.10 -22.76 -19.38
CA PHE A 318 19.55 -21.59 -18.62
C PHE A 318 21.01 -21.69 -18.18
N PHE A 319 21.43 -22.87 -17.73
CA PHE A 319 22.80 -23.13 -17.27
C PHE A 319 23.75 -23.56 -18.41
N ASP A 320 23.30 -23.60 -19.67
CA ASP A 320 24.18 -23.83 -20.82
C ASP A 320 24.67 -22.48 -21.40
N PRO A 321 25.98 -22.18 -21.30
CA PRO A 321 26.53 -20.93 -21.82
C PRO A 321 26.38 -20.76 -23.36
N LYS A 322 26.07 -21.85 -24.08
CA LYS A 322 25.93 -21.86 -25.54
C LYS A 322 24.47 -21.74 -25.98
N ALA A 323 23.52 -21.84 -25.03
CA ALA A 323 22.11 -21.76 -25.36
C ALA A 323 21.72 -20.32 -25.73
N PRO A 324 20.99 -20.08 -26.82
CA PRO A 324 20.53 -18.75 -27.16
C PRO A 324 19.44 -18.28 -26.19
N ALA A 325 19.42 -17.00 -25.83
CA ALA A 325 18.44 -16.43 -24.89
C ALA A 325 16.97 -16.67 -25.32
N SER A 326 16.70 -16.80 -26.62
CA SER A 326 15.38 -17.14 -27.15
C SER A 326 14.88 -18.53 -26.77
N SER A 327 15.79 -19.48 -26.47
CA SER A 327 15.41 -20.82 -26.00
C SER A 327 14.74 -20.83 -24.66
N LEU A 328 15.06 -19.87 -23.78
CA LEU A 328 14.49 -19.76 -22.44
C LEU A 328 12.98 -19.48 -22.48
N SER A 329 12.56 -18.51 -23.29
CA SER A 329 11.14 -18.21 -23.49
C SER A 329 10.37 -19.38 -24.12
N TYR A 330 11.04 -20.18 -24.98
CA TYR A 330 10.45 -21.36 -25.56
C TYR A 330 10.07 -22.42 -24.52
N HIS A 331 10.94 -22.68 -23.54
CA HIS A 331 10.67 -23.65 -22.49
C HIS A 331 9.59 -23.18 -21.47
N CYS A 332 9.34 -21.88 -21.36
CA CYS A 332 8.24 -21.33 -20.55
C CYS A 332 6.88 -21.38 -21.27
N ARG A 333 6.84 -21.51 -22.61
CA ARG A 333 5.61 -21.46 -23.41
C ARG A 333 4.52 -22.44 -22.95
N PRO A 334 4.79 -23.73 -22.71
CA PRO A 334 3.72 -24.66 -22.35
C PRO A 334 3.01 -24.26 -21.06
N ALA A 335 3.76 -23.80 -20.05
CA ALA A 335 3.18 -23.31 -18.80
C ALA A 335 2.41 -21.99 -19.00
N GLN A 336 2.95 -21.08 -19.81
CA GLN A 336 2.27 -19.84 -20.19
C GLN A 336 0.95 -20.09 -20.92
N ASP A 337 0.94 -21.02 -21.88
CA ASP A 337 -0.24 -21.35 -22.67
C ASP A 337 -1.32 -22.00 -21.80
N ARG A 338 -0.96 -22.94 -20.90
CA ARG A 338 -1.89 -23.53 -19.94
C ARG A 338 -2.51 -22.47 -19.01
N PHE A 339 -1.69 -21.57 -18.49
CA PHE A 339 -2.18 -20.47 -17.66
C PHE A 339 -3.16 -19.59 -18.44
N LYS A 340 -2.78 -19.10 -19.62
CA LYS A 340 -3.63 -18.24 -20.45
C LYS A 340 -4.94 -18.91 -20.83
N GLN A 341 -4.89 -20.17 -21.24
CA GLN A 341 -6.07 -20.93 -21.62
C GLN A 341 -7.03 -21.08 -20.45
N ARG A 342 -6.55 -21.48 -19.27
CA ARG A 342 -7.40 -21.61 -18.06
C ARG A 342 -7.96 -20.26 -17.66
N TYR A 343 -7.17 -19.20 -17.71
CA TYR A 343 -7.59 -17.86 -17.35
C TYR A 343 -8.68 -17.34 -18.29
N GLN A 344 -8.51 -17.51 -19.61
CA GLN A 344 -9.52 -17.13 -20.61
C GLN A 344 -10.81 -17.94 -20.47
N LEU A 345 -10.71 -19.24 -20.17
CA LEU A 345 -11.89 -20.08 -19.91
C LEU A 345 -12.65 -19.57 -18.67
N ALA A 346 -11.96 -19.26 -17.57
CA ALA A 346 -12.58 -18.72 -16.37
C ALA A 346 -13.26 -17.38 -16.64
N LEU A 347 -12.62 -16.46 -17.39
CA LEU A 347 -13.24 -15.20 -17.78
C LEU A 347 -14.46 -15.39 -18.67
N GLY A 348 -14.40 -16.28 -19.65
CA GLY A 348 -15.53 -16.58 -20.53
C GLY A 348 -16.71 -17.19 -19.76
N GLN A 349 -16.46 -18.09 -18.80
CA GLN A 349 -17.48 -18.63 -17.92
C GLN A 349 -18.09 -17.55 -17.03
N LEU A 350 -17.29 -16.68 -16.43
CA LEU A 350 -17.77 -15.54 -15.65
C LEU A 350 -18.72 -14.67 -16.47
N GLN A 351 -18.38 -14.36 -17.72
CA GLN A 351 -19.23 -13.54 -18.59
C GLN A 351 -20.56 -14.23 -18.91
N VAL A 352 -20.50 -15.50 -19.33
CA VAL A 352 -21.71 -16.28 -19.65
C VAL A 352 -22.66 -16.39 -18.47
N TRP A 353 -22.14 -16.65 -17.29
CA TRP A 353 -22.97 -16.82 -16.10
C TRP A 353 -23.46 -15.48 -15.52
N LYS A 354 -22.75 -14.36 -15.73
CA LYS A 354 -23.26 -13.01 -15.45
C LYS A 354 -24.52 -12.72 -16.29
N GLU A 355 -24.44 -12.97 -17.60
CA GLU A 355 -25.57 -12.78 -18.51
C GLU A 355 -26.75 -13.71 -18.15
N ALA A 356 -26.45 -14.98 -17.82
CA ALA A 356 -27.46 -15.94 -17.39
C ALA A 356 -28.16 -15.51 -16.07
N ARG A 357 -27.40 -14.96 -15.11
CA ARG A 357 -27.95 -14.43 -13.85
C ARG A 357 -28.91 -13.27 -14.13
N GLN A 358 -28.48 -12.31 -14.95
CA GLN A 358 -29.29 -11.14 -15.30
C GLN A 358 -30.61 -11.54 -15.99
N VAL A 359 -30.57 -12.52 -16.90
CA VAL A 359 -31.77 -13.06 -17.56
C VAL A 359 -32.69 -13.79 -16.57
N ALA A 360 -32.13 -14.59 -15.64
CA ALA A 360 -32.93 -15.30 -14.63
C ALA A 360 -33.62 -14.33 -13.67
N GLU A 361 -32.91 -13.26 -13.27
CA GLU A 361 -33.43 -12.19 -12.40
C GLU A 361 -34.58 -11.43 -13.09
N GLN A 362 -34.43 -11.04 -14.35
CA GLN A 362 -35.49 -10.37 -15.13
C GLN A 362 -36.72 -11.23 -15.32
N ASN A 363 -36.56 -12.57 -15.41
CA ASN A 363 -37.67 -13.51 -15.61
C ASN A 363 -38.28 -14.05 -14.31
N GLY A 364 -37.74 -13.71 -13.14
CA GLY A 364 -38.17 -14.24 -11.84
C GLY A 364 -37.91 -15.76 -11.69
N ASP A 365 -36.87 -16.29 -12.36
CA ASP A 365 -36.48 -17.70 -12.29
C ASP A 365 -35.51 -17.97 -11.12
N ASP A 366 -36.05 -18.20 -9.93
CA ASP A 366 -35.27 -18.50 -8.73
C ASP A 366 -34.33 -19.71 -8.86
N LYS A 367 -34.65 -20.68 -9.70
CA LYS A 367 -33.78 -21.86 -9.90
C LYS A 367 -32.63 -21.52 -10.84
N GLY A 368 -32.91 -20.76 -11.90
CA GLY A 368 -31.90 -20.23 -12.82
C GLY A 368 -30.93 -19.30 -12.10
N LEU A 369 -31.44 -18.44 -11.23
CA LEU A 369 -30.67 -17.51 -10.44
C LEU A 369 -29.67 -18.25 -9.52
N LYS A 370 -30.15 -19.18 -8.69
CA LYS A 370 -29.27 -19.97 -7.79
C LYS A 370 -28.18 -20.76 -8.55
N ARG A 371 -28.54 -21.31 -9.72
CA ARG A 371 -27.58 -22.01 -10.55
C ARG A 371 -26.50 -21.04 -11.09
N ALA A 372 -26.94 -19.91 -11.62
CA ALA A 372 -25.99 -18.90 -12.15
C ALA A 372 -25.06 -18.36 -11.07
N GLU A 373 -25.55 -18.12 -9.87
CA GLU A 373 -24.72 -17.69 -8.72
C GLU A 373 -23.69 -18.75 -8.33
N GLN A 374 -24.07 -20.02 -8.27
CA GLN A 374 -23.12 -21.10 -7.96
C GLN A 374 -22.02 -21.21 -9.02
N GLU A 375 -22.37 -21.19 -10.30
CA GLU A 375 -21.41 -21.28 -11.41
C GLU A 375 -20.51 -20.04 -11.49
N LEU A 376 -21.05 -18.84 -11.17
CA LEU A 376 -20.23 -17.62 -11.02
C LEU A 376 -19.20 -17.76 -9.92
N LYS A 377 -19.59 -18.32 -8.77
CA LYS A 377 -18.67 -18.57 -7.67
C LYS A 377 -17.55 -19.54 -8.06
N GLU A 378 -17.90 -20.65 -8.73
CA GLU A 378 -16.92 -21.65 -9.19
C GLU A 378 -15.93 -21.04 -10.23
N ALA A 379 -16.45 -20.29 -11.20
CA ALA A 379 -15.61 -19.61 -12.20
C ALA A 379 -14.72 -18.52 -11.57
N GLY A 380 -15.26 -17.79 -10.59
CA GLY A 380 -14.52 -16.81 -9.77
C GLY A 380 -13.38 -17.47 -9.01
N THR A 381 -13.66 -18.55 -8.30
CA THR A 381 -12.64 -19.33 -7.57
C THR A 381 -11.52 -19.80 -8.49
N THR A 382 -11.84 -20.31 -9.69
CA THR A 382 -10.82 -20.74 -10.66
C THR A 382 -9.93 -19.59 -11.12
N ARG A 383 -10.50 -18.42 -11.37
CA ARG A 383 -9.71 -17.22 -11.73
C ARG A 383 -8.79 -16.81 -10.57
N ASP A 384 -9.33 -16.78 -9.36
CA ASP A 384 -8.60 -16.35 -8.15
C ASP A 384 -7.47 -17.32 -7.79
N GLU A 385 -7.65 -18.62 -8.01
CA GLU A 385 -6.58 -19.62 -7.88
C GLU A 385 -5.43 -19.36 -8.87
N LEU A 386 -5.73 -18.95 -10.11
CA LEU A 386 -4.71 -18.60 -11.10
C LEU A 386 -3.97 -17.30 -10.73
N ASP A 387 -4.68 -16.31 -10.21
CA ASP A 387 -4.05 -15.09 -9.70
C ASP A 387 -3.19 -15.38 -8.45
N LEU A 388 -3.64 -16.27 -7.58
CA LEU A 388 -2.88 -16.74 -6.43
C LEU A 388 -1.62 -17.51 -6.87
N PHE A 389 -1.72 -18.37 -7.88
CA PHE A 389 -0.57 -19.05 -8.46
C PHE A 389 0.50 -18.04 -8.90
N ARG A 390 0.11 -16.99 -9.63
CA ARG A 390 1.04 -15.95 -10.08
C ARG A 390 1.70 -15.22 -8.91
N LYS A 391 0.95 -14.91 -7.85
CA LYS A 391 1.48 -14.30 -6.62
C LYS A 391 2.44 -15.25 -5.90
N ASN A 392 2.07 -16.51 -5.75
CA ASN A 392 2.89 -17.53 -5.09
C ASN A 392 4.20 -17.79 -5.86
N LEU A 393 4.16 -17.74 -7.19
CA LEU A 393 5.36 -17.87 -8.02
C LEU A 393 6.38 -16.76 -7.71
N GLN A 394 5.91 -15.52 -7.57
CA GLN A 394 6.75 -14.39 -7.19
C GLN A 394 7.23 -14.49 -5.73
N SER A 395 6.34 -14.91 -4.83
CA SER A 395 6.67 -15.10 -3.40
C SER A 395 7.73 -16.19 -3.23
N PHE A 396 7.61 -17.32 -3.94
CA PHE A 396 8.60 -18.38 -3.94
C PHE A 396 9.99 -17.86 -4.33
N VAL A 397 10.10 -17.14 -5.45
CA VAL A 397 11.39 -16.57 -5.90
C VAL A 397 11.99 -15.67 -4.82
N ARG A 398 11.21 -14.72 -4.30
CA ARG A 398 11.68 -13.75 -3.29
C ARG A 398 12.10 -14.43 -1.98
N THR A 399 11.32 -15.41 -1.55
CA THR A 399 11.56 -16.11 -0.28
C THR A 399 12.77 -17.04 -0.40
N TYR A 400 12.87 -17.80 -1.48
CA TYR A 400 14.02 -18.68 -1.72
C TYR A 400 15.32 -17.87 -1.89
N GLU A 401 15.31 -16.79 -2.70
CA GLU A 401 16.48 -15.93 -2.87
C GLU A 401 16.97 -15.28 -1.57
N PHE A 402 16.04 -14.97 -0.68
CA PHE A 402 16.38 -14.43 0.64
C PHE A 402 16.87 -15.52 1.58
N LEU A 403 16.10 -16.57 1.79
CA LEU A 403 16.42 -17.62 2.78
C LEU A 403 17.68 -18.41 2.38
N SER A 404 17.94 -18.58 1.09
CA SER A 404 19.18 -19.23 0.62
C SER A 404 20.47 -18.45 0.96
N GLN A 405 20.37 -17.21 1.44
CA GLN A 405 21.51 -16.43 1.96
C GLN A 405 21.76 -16.70 3.46
N ILE A 406 20.77 -17.23 4.16
CA ILE A 406 20.80 -17.50 5.62
C ILE A 406 20.97 -18.99 5.89
N VAL A 407 20.24 -19.82 5.14
CA VAL A 407 20.17 -21.27 5.29
C VAL A 407 20.66 -21.94 4.01
N THR A 408 21.48 -22.97 4.16
CA THR A 408 21.93 -23.81 3.04
C THR A 408 20.88 -24.87 2.76
N PHE A 409 20.16 -24.75 1.64
CA PHE A 409 19.17 -25.76 1.23
C PHE A 409 19.80 -26.99 0.58
N ASP A 410 20.92 -26.81 -0.15
CA ASP A 410 21.60 -27.87 -0.92
C ASP A 410 20.65 -28.67 -1.84
N ASP A 411 19.60 -28.02 -2.33
CA ASP A 411 18.53 -28.63 -3.13
C ASP A 411 18.54 -28.07 -4.56
N PRO A 412 19.00 -28.86 -5.55
CA PRO A 412 19.03 -28.44 -6.93
C PRO A 412 17.65 -28.17 -7.55
N GLU A 413 16.58 -28.81 -7.05
CA GLU A 413 15.22 -28.62 -7.56
C GLU A 413 14.71 -27.22 -7.22
N LEU A 414 14.98 -26.73 -6.01
CA LEU A 414 14.63 -25.36 -5.62
C LEU A 414 15.32 -24.33 -6.51
N GLU A 415 16.61 -24.52 -6.87
CA GLU A 415 17.33 -23.62 -7.76
C GLU A 415 16.76 -23.66 -9.18
N GLN A 416 16.46 -24.85 -9.70
CA GLN A 416 15.84 -25.01 -11.03
C GLN A 416 14.48 -24.33 -11.07
N LEU A 417 13.64 -24.54 -10.06
CA LEU A 417 12.34 -23.90 -9.97
C LEU A 417 12.47 -22.38 -9.82
N CYS A 418 13.43 -21.89 -9.06
CA CYS A 418 13.67 -20.46 -8.87
C CYS A 418 13.99 -19.75 -10.19
N VAL A 419 14.93 -20.27 -10.97
CA VAL A 419 15.28 -19.68 -12.27
C VAL A 419 14.14 -19.77 -13.28
N PHE A 420 13.40 -20.88 -13.28
CA PHE A 420 12.20 -21.05 -14.12
C PHE A 420 11.09 -20.07 -13.71
N ALA A 421 10.74 -20.00 -12.43
CA ALA A 421 9.71 -19.14 -11.90
C ALA A 421 9.99 -17.65 -12.14
N ARG A 422 11.26 -17.23 -12.00
CA ARG A 422 11.70 -15.85 -12.29
C ARG A 422 11.43 -15.45 -13.73
N HIS A 423 11.59 -16.38 -14.70
CA HIS A 423 11.36 -16.12 -16.11
C HIS A 423 9.90 -16.30 -16.50
N LEU A 424 9.19 -17.25 -15.91
CA LEU A 424 7.78 -17.50 -16.18
C LEU A 424 6.89 -16.36 -15.68
N HIS A 425 7.11 -15.85 -14.45
CA HIS A 425 6.24 -14.85 -13.82
C HIS A 425 5.96 -13.61 -14.71
N PRO A 426 6.96 -12.95 -15.35
CA PRO A 426 6.69 -11.81 -16.25
C PRO A 426 5.88 -12.15 -17.49
N LEU A 427 5.86 -13.43 -17.92
CA LEU A 427 5.11 -13.90 -19.08
C LEU A 427 3.63 -14.15 -18.79
N LEU A 428 3.27 -14.28 -17.49
CA LEU A 428 1.90 -14.50 -17.02
C LEU A 428 1.15 -13.16 -16.80
N ARG A 429 1.17 -12.28 -17.80
CA ARG A 429 0.45 -11.00 -17.73
C ARG A 429 -1.03 -11.21 -17.99
N THR A 430 -1.84 -10.73 -17.04
CA THR A 430 -3.31 -10.76 -17.10
C THR A 430 -3.89 -9.45 -17.59
N ASP A 431 -3.12 -8.36 -17.54
CA ASP A 431 -3.55 -6.99 -17.86
C ASP A 431 -4.07 -6.82 -19.30
N ARG A 432 -3.65 -7.70 -20.23
CA ARG A 432 -4.13 -7.73 -21.62
C ARG A 432 -5.25 -8.73 -21.89
N LEU A 433 -5.60 -9.53 -20.88
CA LEU A 433 -6.63 -10.56 -20.95
C LEU A 433 -7.93 -10.10 -20.27
N LEU A 434 -7.84 -9.15 -19.37
CA LEU A 434 -8.96 -8.43 -18.82
C LEU A 434 -9.25 -7.28 -19.81
N GLU A 435 -10.38 -7.30 -20.48
CA GLU A 435 -11.07 -6.04 -20.77
C GLU A 435 -11.30 -5.43 -19.39
N GLU A 436 -10.58 -4.34 -19.08
CA GLU A 436 -10.79 -3.61 -17.85
C GLU A 436 -12.27 -3.27 -17.81
N GLU A 437 -13.03 -3.86 -16.87
CA GLU A 437 -14.31 -3.28 -16.46
C GLU A 437 -13.93 -1.88 -15.95
N SER A 438 -13.94 -0.92 -16.85
CA SER A 438 -13.74 0.48 -16.50
C SER A 438 -14.96 0.89 -15.70
N ILE A 439 -14.76 1.22 -14.45
CA ILE A 439 -15.81 1.87 -13.67
C ILE A 439 -15.99 3.24 -14.32
N ASP A 440 -17.16 3.47 -14.89
CA ASP A 440 -17.47 4.75 -15.51
C ASP A 440 -17.65 5.80 -14.41
N VAL A 441 -16.71 6.73 -14.36
CA VAL A 441 -16.72 7.86 -13.43
C VAL A 441 -17.03 9.18 -14.15
N SER A 442 -17.37 9.12 -15.44
CA SER A 442 -17.56 10.32 -16.28
C SER A 442 -18.76 11.15 -15.87
N GLU A 443 -19.77 10.53 -15.25
CA GLU A 443 -21.00 11.19 -14.80
C GLU A 443 -21.00 11.52 -13.29
N LEU A 444 -19.89 11.30 -12.58
CA LEU A 444 -19.80 11.62 -11.17
C LEU A 444 -19.57 13.12 -10.97
N GLU A 445 -20.33 13.73 -10.08
CA GLU A 445 -20.17 15.12 -9.66
C GLU A 445 -19.72 15.20 -8.20
N LEU A 446 -18.67 15.98 -7.94
CA LEU A 446 -18.24 16.33 -6.59
C LEU A 446 -19.14 17.45 -6.05
N THR A 447 -20.17 17.09 -5.29
CA THR A 447 -21.19 18.04 -4.81
C THR A 447 -20.75 18.83 -3.58
N HIS A 448 -19.85 18.27 -2.80
CA HIS A 448 -19.31 18.91 -1.62
C HIS A 448 -17.85 18.50 -1.39
N TYR A 449 -17.01 19.48 -1.11
CA TYR A 449 -15.62 19.26 -0.71
C TYR A 449 -15.22 20.32 0.30
N ARG A 450 -14.65 19.90 1.42
CA ARG A 450 -14.13 20.80 2.45
C ARG A 450 -12.83 20.25 3.01
N LEU A 451 -11.78 21.07 2.99
CA LEU A 451 -10.53 20.82 3.67
C LEU A 451 -10.54 21.53 5.03
N THR A 452 -10.36 20.82 6.11
CA THR A 452 -10.39 21.39 7.46
C THR A 452 -9.07 21.06 8.18
N LYS A 453 -8.43 22.09 8.75
CA LYS A 453 -7.28 21.88 9.63
C LYS A 453 -7.77 21.13 10.88
N ARG A 454 -7.25 19.94 11.11
CA ARG A 454 -7.42 19.22 12.38
C ARG A 454 -6.52 19.86 13.44
N GLU A 455 -6.53 19.35 14.64
CA GLU A 455 -5.73 19.90 15.74
C GLU A 455 -4.24 19.97 15.37
N GLU A 456 -3.61 21.07 15.77
CA GLU A 456 -2.16 21.24 15.73
C GLU A 456 -1.58 20.58 16.98
N LYS A 457 -1.16 19.33 16.86
CA LYS A 457 -0.46 18.64 17.93
C LYS A 457 1.04 18.76 17.75
N ARG A 458 1.74 19.00 18.83
CA ARG A 458 3.19 18.86 18.86
C ARG A 458 3.51 17.42 19.22
N LEU A 459 3.51 16.56 18.21
CA LEU A 459 3.94 15.18 18.38
C LEU A 459 5.42 15.14 18.73
N ARG A 460 5.83 14.17 19.52
CA ARG A 460 7.23 13.91 19.82
C ARG A 460 7.54 12.46 19.48
N LEU A 461 8.69 12.21 18.90
CA LEU A 461 9.16 10.85 18.65
C LEU A 461 9.28 10.02 19.94
N GLU A 462 9.42 10.66 21.10
CA GLU A 462 9.37 10.01 22.41
C GLU A 462 8.02 9.31 22.67
N GLU A 463 6.93 9.79 22.06
CA GLU A 463 5.58 9.22 22.17
C GLU A 463 5.43 7.93 21.32
N ALA A 464 6.35 7.68 20.38
CA ALA A 464 6.44 6.46 19.60
C ALA A 464 7.05 5.27 20.38
N GLU A 465 7.04 5.29 21.71
CA GLU A 465 7.53 4.22 22.55
C GLU A 465 6.54 3.06 22.62
N GLY A 466 6.88 1.92 22.01
CA GLY A 466 6.12 0.68 22.08
C GLY A 466 7.02 -0.54 21.82
N ASP A 467 6.54 -1.71 22.19
CA ASP A 467 7.19 -2.99 21.89
C ASP A 467 6.69 -3.49 20.52
N TYR A 468 7.28 -2.94 19.46
CA TYR A 468 6.90 -3.25 18.07
C TYR A 468 8.00 -4.10 17.42
N GLY A 469 7.73 -5.41 17.27
CA GLY A 469 8.60 -6.32 16.54
C GLY A 469 8.42 -6.23 15.02
N LEU A 470 9.52 -6.33 14.27
CA LEU A 470 9.49 -6.41 12.80
C LEU A 470 9.02 -7.79 12.35
N THR A 471 7.99 -7.83 11.50
CA THR A 471 7.42 -9.09 10.97
C THR A 471 8.42 -9.82 10.07
N PRO A 472 8.67 -11.13 10.28
CA PRO A 472 9.58 -11.91 9.46
C PRO A 472 9.04 -12.13 8.04
N VAL A 473 9.95 -12.46 7.11
CA VAL A 473 9.62 -12.60 5.68
C VAL A 473 8.65 -13.76 5.41
N SER A 474 8.68 -14.80 6.21
CA SER A 474 7.78 -15.96 6.11
C SER A 474 6.30 -15.62 6.31
N GLU A 475 6.00 -14.53 7.02
CA GLU A 475 4.63 -14.06 7.24
C GLU A 475 4.14 -13.07 6.16
N VAL A 476 5.07 -12.49 5.40
CA VAL A 476 4.76 -11.54 4.33
C VAL A 476 4.39 -12.29 3.06
N GLY A 477 3.11 -12.49 2.78
CA GLY A 477 2.68 -12.95 1.46
C GLY A 477 1.77 -14.17 1.40
N SER A 478 1.25 -14.67 2.52
CA SER A 478 0.12 -15.60 2.49
C SER A 478 -1.17 -14.86 2.11
N GLY A 479 -1.23 -14.39 0.85
CA GLY A 479 -2.43 -13.75 0.33
C GLY A 479 -3.55 -14.77 0.25
N LYS A 480 -4.60 -14.62 1.07
CA LYS A 480 -5.85 -15.35 0.89
C LYS A 480 -6.47 -14.91 -0.46
N PRO A 481 -7.14 -15.81 -1.19
CA PRO A 481 -7.92 -15.43 -2.36
C PRO A 481 -8.91 -14.33 -1.96
N HIS A 482 -8.98 -13.29 -2.75
CA HIS A 482 -9.94 -12.22 -2.54
C HIS A 482 -11.21 -12.59 -3.30
N ASP A 483 -12.29 -12.87 -2.58
CA ASP A 483 -13.63 -12.98 -3.17
C ASP A 483 -14.16 -11.55 -3.41
N PRO A 484 -14.39 -11.13 -4.66
CA PRO A 484 -14.87 -9.79 -4.96
C PRO A 484 -16.33 -9.67 -4.49
N GLU A 485 -16.59 -8.93 -3.41
CA GLU A 485 -17.93 -8.48 -3.08
C GLU A 485 -18.40 -7.49 -4.13
N LYS A 486 -19.29 -7.91 -5.01
CA LYS A 486 -19.95 -7.03 -5.97
C LYS A 486 -21.11 -6.34 -5.29
N GLN A 487 -21.12 -5.04 -5.30
CA GLN A 487 -22.21 -4.19 -4.84
C GLN A 487 -22.51 -3.14 -5.91
N ARG A 488 -23.75 -2.64 -5.92
CA ARG A 488 -24.10 -1.52 -6.79
C ARG A 488 -23.32 -0.28 -6.38
N LEU A 489 -22.75 0.41 -7.35
CA LEU A 489 -21.89 1.58 -7.10
C LEU A 489 -22.65 2.67 -6.33
N ALA A 490 -23.92 2.90 -6.65
CA ALA A 490 -24.80 3.85 -5.93
C ALA A 490 -24.98 3.43 -4.47
N GLU A 491 -25.19 2.15 -4.17
CA GLU A 491 -25.31 1.67 -2.78
C GLU A 491 -24.03 1.87 -1.97
N ILE A 492 -22.87 1.73 -2.62
CA ILE A 492 -21.57 2.01 -1.97
C ILE A 492 -21.45 3.51 -1.67
N ILE A 493 -21.79 4.36 -2.65
CA ILE A 493 -21.75 5.82 -2.51
C ILE A 493 -22.76 6.27 -1.43
N ASP A 494 -23.99 5.79 -1.47
CA ASP A 494 -25.04 6.14 -0.51
C ASP A 494 -24.68 5.70 0.91
N ARG A 495 -24.19 4.48 1.11
CA ARG A 495 -23.73 4.02 2.43
C ARG A 495 -22.55 4.86 2.95
N LEU A 496 -21.64 5.24 2.07
CA LEU A 496 -20.54 6.12 2.43
C LEU A 496 -21.06 7.52 2.78
N ASN A 497 -22.07 8.04 2.10
CA ASN A 497 -22.68 9.34 2.39
C ASN A 497 -23.58 9.33 3.65
N ASP A 498 -24.31 8.23 3.92
CA ASP A 498 -25.29 8.13 5.03
C ASP A 498 -24.64 7.90 6.39
N LEU A 499 -23.58 7.08 6.44
CA LEU A 499 -22.95 6.73 7.71
C LEU A 499 -22.36 7.93 8.45
N TYR A 500 -22.08 9.06 7.79
CA TYR A 500 -21.19 10.02 8.40
C TYR A 500 -21.44 11.52 8.13
N GLY A 501 -22.50 11.92 7.51
CA GLY A 501 -22.74 13.34 7.25
C GLY A 501 -21.57 14.08 6.57
N ALA A 502 -21.68 15.41 6.43
CA ALA A 502 -20.74 16.22 5.64
C ALA A 502 -19.39 16.57 6.32
N GLU A 503 -19.11 16.07 7.54
CA GLU A 503 -18.01 16.55 8.37
C GLU A 503 -16.78 15.62 8.47
N VAL A 504 -16.86 14.38 7.98
CA VAL A 504 -15.76 13.39 8.11
C VAL A 504 -15.47 12.74 6.75
N SER A 505 -14.20 12.52 6.41
CA SER A 505 -13.84 11.91 5.13
C SER A 505 -14.18 10.41 5.09
N ASP A 506 -14.52 9.90 3.92
CA ASP A 506 -14.88 8.49 3.76
C ASP A 506 -13.66 7.55 3.88
N ASP A 507 -12.45 8.08 3.67
CA ASP A 507 -11.19 7.37 3.95
C ASP A 507 -10.99 7.18 5.47
N ASP A 508 -11.29 8.21 6.29
CA ASP A 508 -11.22 8.13 7.76
C ASP A 508 -12.25 7.12 8.30
N LYS A 509 -13.42 7.08 7.70
CA LYS A 509 -14.52 6.19 8.06
C LYS A 509 -14.20 4.74 7.75
N LEU A 510 -13.68 4.49 6.53
CA LEU A 510 -13.25 3.17 6.10
C LEU A 510 -12.04 2.72 6.94
N HIS A 511 -11.16 3.66 7.27
CA HIS A 511 -9.99 3.40 8.10
C HIS A 511 -10.38 3.10 9.55
N PHE A 512 -11.27 3.91 10.11
CA PHE A 512 -11.86 3.69 11.42
C PHE A 512 -12.61 2.34 11.49
N ALA A 513 -13.48 2.06 10.52
CA ALA A 513 -14.22 0.80 10.46
C ALA A 513 -13.26 -0.41 10.34
N ASN A 514 -12.21 -0.30 9.50
CA ASN A 514 -11.19 -1.34 9.40
C ASN A 514 -10.37 -1.48 10.68
N GLY A 515 -10.00 -0.38 11.33
CA GLY A 515 -9.29 -0.39 12.60
C GLY A 515 -10.10 -1.06 13.72
N ILE A 516 -11.42 -0.79 13.79
CA ILE A 516 -12.33 -1.47 14.71
C ILE A 516 -12.45 -2.97 14.36
N ALA A 517 -12.59 -3.30 13.07
CA ALA A 517 -12.65 -4.68 12.61
C ALA A 517 -11.36 -5.46 12.96
N ASP A 518 -10.19 -4.87 12.75
CA ASP A 518 -8.89 -5.47 13.05
C ASP A 518 -8.71 -5.73 14.57
N ARG A 519 -9.22 -4.83 15.42
CA ARG A 519 -9.22 -5.03 16.88
C ARG A 519 -10.10 -6.20 17.29
N ILE A 520 -11.29 -6.33 16.68
CA ILE A 520 -12.23 -7.42 16.98
C ILE A 520 -11.73 -8.75 16.40
N GLU A 521 -11.07 -8.74 15.27
CA GLU A 521 -10.52 -9.94 14.61
C GLU A 521 -9.49 -10.66 15.50
N ARG A 522 -8.82 -9.95 16.39
CA ARG A 522 -7.88 -10.51 17.38
C ARG A 522 -8.57 -11.27 18.54
N ASP A 523 -9.88 -11.07 18.73
CA ASP A 523 -10.65 -11.78 19.76
C ASP A 523 -11.20 -13.10 19.19
N GLU A 524 -10.47 -14.21 19.41
CA GLU A 524 -10.83 -15.54 18.91
C GLU A 524 -12.23 -16.00 19.33
N ALA A 525 -12.71 -15.60 20.51
CA ALA A 525 -14.04 -15.98 21.01
C ALA A 525 -15.14 -15.29 20.21
N VAL A 526 -14.93 -14.03 19.84
CA VAL A 526 -15.85 -13.25 19.02
C VAL A 526 -15.80 -13.74 17.58
N MET A 527 -14.62 -14.00 17.04
CA MET A 527 -14.47 -14.55 15.69
C MET A 527 -15.06 -15.95 15.54
N ALA A 528 -15.03 -16.77 16.60
CA ALA A 528 -15.73 -18.06 16.60
C ALA A 528 -17.26 -17.88 16.52
N GLN A 529 -17.83 -16.85 17.16
CA GLN A 529 -19.25 -16.52 17.01
C GLN A 529 -19.55 -16.02 15.59
N VAL A 530 -18.75 -15.12 15.05
CA VAL A 530 -18.89 -14.62 13.66
C VAL A 530 -18.83 -15.76 12.65
N ARG A 531 -17.99 -16.76 12.86
CA ARG A 531 -17.84 -17.90 11.94
C ARG A 531 -18.97 -18.92 12.03
N ASN A 532 -19.57 -19.13 13.20
CA ASN A 532 -20.41 -20.30 13.48
C ASN A 532 -21.91 -19.98 13.72
N HIS A 533 -22.28 -18.70 13.87
CA HIS A 533 -23.64 -18.30 14.20
C HIS A 533 -24.24 -17.40 13.11
N SER A 534 -25.59 -17.33 13.00
CA SER A 534 -26.26 -16.40 12.08
C SER A 534 -26.04 -14.95 12.50
N GLU A 535 -26.22 -13.99 11.56
CA GLU A 535 -26.11 -12.55 11.81
C GLU A 535 -26.93 -12.12 13.04
N ASP A 536 -28.18 -12.57 13.08
CA ASP A 536 -29.08 -12.25 14.18
C ASP A 536 -28.61 -12.80 15.53
N GLN A 537 -28.06 -13.99 15.57
CA GLN A 537 -27.48 -14.58 16.79
C GLN A 537 -26.21 -13.86 17.24
N VAL A 538 -25.37 -13.45 16.31
CA VAL A 538 -24.16 -12.70 16.61
C VAL A 538 -24.52 -11.31 17.17
N MET A 539 -25.51 -10.65 16.57
CA MET A 539 -25.97 -9.31 17.00
C MET A 539 -26.72 -9.33 18.34
N HIS A 540 -27.25 -10.48 18.77
CA HIS A 540 -27.82 -10.67 20.13
C HIS A 540 -26.81 -11.23 21.14
N GLY A 541 -25.56 -11.51 20.70
CA GLY A 541 -24.48 -12.04 21.52
C GLY A 541 -23.56 -10.99 22.13
N LEU A 542 -22.30 -11.36 22.32
CA LEU A 542 -21.25 -10.48 22.87
C LEU A 542 -20.72 -9.47 21.85
N PHE A 543 -20.97 -9.69 20.57
CA PHE A 543 -20.39 -8.93 19.46
C PHE A 543 -20.68 -7.42 19.54
N PRO A 544 -21.93 -6.94 19.67
CA PRO A 544 -22.21 -5.51 19.73
C PRO A 544 -21.47 -4.81 20.89
N LYS A 545 -21.39 -5.49 22.03
CA LYS A 545 -20.65 -4.96 23.19
C LYS A 545 -19.16 -4.81 22.89
N LYS A 546 -18.58 -5.79 22.20
CA LYS A 546 -17.16 -5.74 21.81
C LYS A 546 -16.88 -4.67 20.75
N VAL A 547 -17.81 -4.42 19.85
CA VAL A 547 -17.75 -3.27 18.93
C VAL A 547 -17.79 -1.96 19.70
N THR A 548 -18.72 -1.83 20.67
CA THR A 548 -18.81 -0.64 21.53
C THR A 548 -17.54 -0.45 22.35
N ASP A 549 -16.99 -1.52 22.93
CA ASP A 549 -15.71 -1.44 23.68
C ASP A 549 -14.57 -0.98 22.77
N ALA A 550 -14.46 -1.52 21.54
CA ALA A 550 -13.44 -1.12 20.57
C ALA A 550 -13.61 0.33 20.08
N VAL A 551 -14.87 0.82 19.97
CA VAL A 551 -15.18 2.22 19.65
C VAL A 551 -14.81 3.14 20.83
N LEU A 552 -15.04 2.70 22.07
CA LEU A 552 -14.63 3.43 23.28
C LEU A 552 -13.10 3.53 23.37
N ASP A 553 -12.39 2.45 23.07
CA ASP A 553 -10.92 2.46 23.04
C ASP A 553 -10.35 3.37 21.92
N ALA A 554 -11.12 3.58 20.84
CA ALA A 554 -10.76 4.48 19.76
C ALA A 554 -11.24 5.94 19.99
N LEU A 555 -11.94 6.21 21.10
CA LEU A 555 -12.55 7.53 21.36
C LEU A 555 -11.51 8.64 21.43
N SER A 556 -10.35 8.39 22.05
CA SER A 556 -9.27 9.37 22.16
C SER A 556 -8.66 9.75 20.80
N ASP A 557 -8.67 8.79 19.85
CA ASP A 557 -8.00 8.92 18.56
C ASP A 557 -8.97 9.37 17.45
N HIS A 558 -10.28 9.05 17.63
CA HIS A 558 -11.32 9.27 16.63
C HIS A 558 -12.63 9.80 17.25
N GLU A 559 -12.54 10.83 18.11
CA GLU A 559 -13.67 11.37 18.87
C GLU A 559 -14.91 11.66 18.00
N LYS A 560 -14.72 12.31 16.84
CA LYS A 560 -15.82 12.67 15.93
C LYS A 560 -16.50 11.47 15.25
N LEU A 561 -15.78 10.36 15.12
CA LEU A 561 -16.32 9.09 14.57
C LEU A 561 -16.93 8.23 15.67
N SER A 562 -16.33 8.24 16.85
CA SER A 562 -16.75 7.42 17.99
C SER A 562 -17.96 8.00 18.71
N MET A 563 -18.02 9.33 18.91
CA MET A 563 -19.11 9.97 19.67
C MET A 563 -20.51 9.71 19.10
N PRO A 564 -20.79 9.88 17.78
CA PRO A 564 -22.11 9.59 17.24
C PRO A 564 -22.54 8.13 17.41
N LEU A 565 -21.56 7.19 17.40
CA LEU A 565 -21.82 5.76 17.58
C LEU A 565 -22.10 5.38 19.03
N LEU A 566 -21.65 6.19 19.99
CA LEU A 566 -21.84 5.99 21.42
C LEU A 566 -23.06 6.74 21.95
N GLU A 567 -23.45 7.87 21.32
CA GLU A 567 -24.58 8.69 21.73
C GLU A 567 -25.93 8.21 21.17
N ASP A 568 -25.91 7.61 19.94
CA ASP A 568 -27.13 7.09 19.30
C ASP A 568 -27.06 5.56 19.17
N GLU A 569 -27.94 4.87 19.89
CA GLU A 569 -27.98 3.41 19.96
C GLU A 569 -28.27 2.76 18.58
N GLU A 570 -29.09 3.41 17.75
CA GLU A 570 -29.40 2.90 16.40
C GLU A 570 -28.20 3.03 15.47
N THR A 571 -27.50 4.15 15.49
CA THR A 571 -26.27 4.38 14.72
C THR A 571 -25.17 3.41 15.17
N GLY A 572 -25.00 3.20 16.47
CA GLY A 572 -24.06 2.21 17.01
C GLY A 572 -24.38 0.78 16.58
N ARG A 573 -25.67 0.42 16.52
CA ARG A 573 -26.13 -0.89 16.06
C ARG A 573 -25.89 -1.11 14.56
N GLN A 574 -26.16 -0.10 13.74
CA GLN A 574 -25.89 -0.15 12.30
C GLN A 574 -24.40 -0.25 12.00
N PHE A 575 -23.57 0.45 12.77
CA PHE A 575 -22.13 0.33 12.70
C PHE A 575 -21.66 -1.09 13.09
N ALA A 576 -22.21 -1.67 14.18
CA ALA A 576 -21.88 -3.04 14.56
C ALA A 576 -22.27 -4.06 13.47
N LEU A 577 -23.39 -3.86 12.77
CA LEU A 577 -23.78 -4.65 11.60
C LEU A 577 -22.78 -4.51 10.44
N LEU A 578 -22.29 -3.30 10.20
CA LEU A 578 -21.26 -3.06 9.19
C LEU A 578 -19.95 -3.82 9.53
N ILE A 579 -19.49 -3.71 10.77
CA ILE A 579 -18.29 -4.44 11.24
C ILE A 579 -18.49 -5.95 11.15
N LEU A 580 -19.68 -6.46 11.48
CA LEU A 580 -20.00 -7.88 11.35
C LEU A 580 -19.89 -8.35 9.90
N LYS A 581 -20.43 -7.59 8.94
CA LYS A 581 -20.33 -7.90 7.50
C LYS A 581 -18.88 -7.84 7.01
N LEU A 582 -18.10 -6.86 7.45
CA LEU A 582 -16.67 -6.78 7.16
C LEU A 582 -15.91 -8.02 7.65
N LEU A 583 -16.17 -8.45 8.89
CA LEU A 583 -15.51 -9.62 9.50
C LEU A 583 -16.01 -10.94 8.90
N ALA A 584 -17.29 -11.05 8.56
CA ALA A 584 -17.85 -12.22 7.89
C ALA A 584 -17.27 -12.38 6.48
N GLY A 585 -17.14 -11.27 5.71
CA GLY A 585 -16.47 -11.26 4.41
C GLY A 585 -14.99 -11.67 4.51
N ARG A 586 -14.26 -11.17 5.52
CA ARG A 586 -12.87 -11.59 5.79
C ARG A 586 -12.76 -13.06 6.22
N ALA A 587 -13.79 -13.60 6.90
CA ALA A 587 -13.84 -14.99 7.33
C ALA A 587 -14.35 -15.96 6.24
N GLY A 588 -14.65 -15.48 5.03
CA GLY A 588 -15.12 -16.28 3.91
C GLY A 588 -16.56 -16.80 4.08
N ARG A 589 -17.46 -16.02 4.70
CA ARG A 589 -18.84 -16.41 4.96
C ARG A 589 -19.83 -15.48 4.25
N ASP A 590 -20.74 -16.06 3.45
CA ASP A 590 -21.96 -15.36 2.99
C ASP A 590 -22.88 -15.13 4.18
N VAL A 591 -23.12 -13.87 4.50
CA VAL A 591 -24.12 -13.49 5.50
C VAL A 591 -25.48 -13.46 4.82
N GLN A 592 -26.30 -14.52 5.00
CA GLN A 592 -27.70 -14.47 4.57
C GLN A 592 -28.48 -13.51 5.46
N PRO A 593 -29.27 -12.57 4.89
CA PRO A 593 -30.15 -11.75 5.68
C PRO A 593 -31.22 -12.67 6.35
N GLY A 594 -31.40 -12.46 7.65
CA GLY A 594 -32.43 -13.19 8.41
C GLY A 594 -33.82 -12.90 7.86
N THR A 595 -34.60 -13.97 7.65
CA THR A 595 -36.03 -13.93 7.30
C THR A 595 -36.86 -13.30 8.40
#